data_b977d3482db6948ab7eb485a328e3dd3
#
_entry.id   b977d3482db6948ab7eb485a328e3dd3
#
_cell.length_a   1.000
_cell.length_b   1.000
_cell.length_c   1.000
_cell.angle_alpha   90.00
_cell.angle_beta   90.00
_cell.angle_gamma   90.00
#
_symmetry.space_group_name_H-M   'P 1'
#
loop_
_entity.id
_entity.type
_entity.pdbx_description
1 polymer ?
#
loop_
_entity_poly.entity_id
_entity_poly.type
_entity_poly.pdbx_seq_one_letter_code
_entity_poly.pdbx_strand_id
1 'polypeptide(L)'
;MSHHDRPRDLRPLKRDAKRLRTAFADGDPGARERVRAQLPDAVTLRHADALHVVAREHGYASWPRLKLAVEQLGLDRATRARTLMRALYFGQAWIVETLLEADPDLPDADPALRIALFDDAAVLPWLESDPGRATAPLGRRSPLLHLAFSRHLAAAPTGEGAMLRIAERLLDLGANPNDAFAPDPSDATRLPALYGAVAHADNLPLARLLLARGADPNDGESLYHATELPHADGLRLLL
;
A
#
# COMPACT_ATOMS: atom_id res chain seq x y z
N MET A 1 -19.88 13.19 4.08
CA MET A 1 -19.58 14.38 3.24
C MET A 1 -20.00 14.06 1.81
N SER A 2 -20.78 14.94 1.18
CA SER A 2 -21.26 14.74 -0.20
C SER A 2 -20.09 14.84 -1.17
N HIS A 3 -20.05 14.02 -2.24
CA HIS A 3 -18.99 13.98 -3.26
C HIS A 3 -18.71 15.33 -3.96
N HIS A 4 -19.53 16.35 -3.75
CA HIS A 4 -19.48 17.65 -4.45
C HIS A 4 -18.55 18.68 -3.80
N ASP A 5 -17.99 18.42 -2.60
CA ASP A 5 -17.24 19.44 -1.84
C ASP A 5 -15.74 19.11 -1.68
N ARG A 6 -15.21 18.20 -2.48
CA ARG A 6 -13.77 17.85 -2.42
C ARG A 6 -12.95 18.93 -3.13
N PRO A 7 -11.91 19.48 -2.48
CA PRO A 7 -11.04 20.47 -3.11
C PRO A 7 -10.34 19.88 -4.33
N ARG A 8 -10.30 20.66 -5.42
CA ARG A 8 -9.70 20.25 -6.71
C ARG A 8 -8.38 20.96 -7.01
N ASP A 9 -7.99 21.94 -6.19
CA ASP A 9 -6.77 22.72 -6.37
C ASP A 9 -6.14 23.03 -5.01
N LEU A 10 -4.84 22.77 -4.90
CA LEU A 10 -4.05 23.02 -3.69
C LEU A 10 -3.71 24.50 -3.48
N ARG A 11 -3.74 25.34 -4.52
CA ARG A 11 -3.33 26.75 -4.44
C ARG A 11 -4.20 27.58 -3.50
N PRO A 12 -5.55 27.49 -3.54
CA PRO A 12 -6.40 28.18 -2.58
C PRO A 12 -6.13 27.73 -1.14
N LEU A 13 -5.96 26.42 -0.93
CA LEU A 13 -5.73 25.81 0.38
C LEU A 13 -4.39 26.24 1.01
N LYS A 14 -3.33 26.29 0.20
CA LYS A 14 -2.02 26.82 0.64
C LYS A 14 -2.09 28.30 1.01
N ARG A 15 -2.88 29.09 0.25
CA ARG A 15 -3.10 30.53 0.56
C ARG A 15 -3.88 30.68 1.85
N ASP A 16 -4.90 29.85 2.08
CA ASP A 16 -5.69 29.90 3.32
C ASP A 16 -4.81 29.54 4.52
N ALA A 17 -4.01 28.47 4.45
CA ALA A 17 -3.07 28.11 5.50
C ALA A 17 -2.07 29.26 5.84
N LYS A 18 -1.58 29.98 4.80
CA LYS A 18 -0.70 31.13 5.01
C LYS A 18 -1.44 32.28 5.72
N ARG A 19 -2.67 32.58 5.31
CA ARG A 19 -3.52 33.60 5.94
C ARG A 19 -3.85 33.24 7.39
N LEU A 20 -4.26 31.99 7.62
CA LEU A 20 -4.56 31.48 8.95
C LEU A 20 -3.37 31.66 9.91
N ARG A 21 -2.16 31.30 9.47
CA ARG A 21 -0.95 31.46 10.26
C ARG A 21 -0.69 32.94 10.64
N THR A 22 -0.83 33.84 9.68
CA THR A 22 -0.61 35.28 9.91
C THR A 22 -1.69 35.83 10.87
N ALA A 23 -2.96 35.57 10.61
CA ALA A 23 -4.07 36.02 11.46
C ALA A 23 -3.95 35.46 12.90
N PHE A 24 -3.52 34.20 13.06
CA PHE A 24 -3.30 33.63 14.38
C PHE A 24 -2.19 34.34 15.16
N ALA A 25 -1.07 34.67 14.48
CA ALA A 25 0.04 35.43 15.06
C ALA A 25 -0.38 36.87 15.47
N ASP A 26 -1.24 37.49 14.66
CA ASP A 26 -1.83 38.81 14.89
C ASP A 26 -2.91 38.82 15.99
N GLY A 27 -3.27 37.63 16.50
CA GLY A 27 -4.22 37.51 17.61
C GLY A 27 -5.70 37.51 17.17
N ASP A 28 -6.01 37.34 15.90
CA ASP A 28 -7.36 37.31 15.37
C ASP A 28 -8.23 36.24 16.07
N PRO A 29 -9.41 36.61 16.62
CA PRO A 29 -10.25 35.67 17.37
C PRO A 29 -10.74 34.51 16.52
N GLY A 30 -11.12 34.75 15.26
CA GLY A 30 -11.63 33.72 14.36
C GLY A 30 -10.53 32.72 13.96
N ALA A 31 -9.31 33.20 13.73
CA ALA A 31 -8.16 32.33 13.47
C ALA A 31 -7.82 31.46 14.70
N ARG A 32 -7.90 32.03 15.92
CA ARG A 32 -7.69 31.27 17.16
C ARG A 32 -8.76 30.21 17.38
N GLU A 33 -10.00 30.49 17.06
CA GLU A 33 -11.10 29.52 17.15
C GLU A 33 -10.91 28.36 16.17
N ARG A 34 -10.62 28.64 14.88
CA ARG A 34 -10.30 27.62 13.87
C ARG A 34 -9.15 26.71 14.33
N VAL A 35 -8.06 27.29 14.81
CA VAL A 35 -6.89 26.53 15.27
C VAL A 35 -7.25 25.68 16.48
N ARG A 36 -7.93 26.25 17.49
CA ARG A 36 -8.30 25.52 18.71
C ARG A 36 -9.23 24.35 18.42
N ALA A 37 -10.11 24.45 17.45
CA ALA A 37 -11.00 23.36 17.03
C ALA A 37 -10.26 22.14 16.52
N GLN A 38 -9.04 22.29 15.98
CA GLN A 38 -8.25 21.20 15.39
C GLN A 38 -6.97 20.89 16.17
N LEU A 39 -6.43 21.88 16.88
CA LEU A 39 -5.20 21.83 17.68
C LEU A 39 -5.44 22.58 19.01
N PRO A 40 -6.12 21.95 20.01
CA PRO A 40 -6.55 22.62 21.24
C PRO A 40 -5.40 23.26 22.03
N ASP A 41 -4.22 22.63 22.05
CA ASP A 41 -3.08 23.02 22.85
C ASP A 41 -2.06 23.91 22.11
N ALA A 42 -2.39 24.37 20.89
CA ALA A 42 -1.46 25.16 20.09
C ALA A 42 -1.26 26.59 20.68
N VAL A 43 -0.06 26.87 21.16
CA VAL A 43 0.38 28.21 21.62
C VAL A 43 0.98 28.99 20.45
N THR A 44 1.64 28.31 19.54
CA THR A 44 2.22 28.87 18.29
C THR A 44 1.72 28.09 17.10
N LEU A 45 1.68 28.71 15.92
CA LEU A 45 1.22 28.06 14.69
C LEU A 45 2.29 28.12 13.61
N ARG A 46 3.00 27.00 13.40
CA ARG A 46 3.93 26.85 12.27
C ARG A 46 3.14 26.66 10.97
N HIS A 47 3.81 26.83 9.82
CA HIS A 47 3.16 26.64 8.52
C HIS A 47 2.61 25.21 8.32
N ALA A 48 3.32 24.21 8.80
CA ALA A 48 2.85 22.82 8.76
C ALA A 48 1.58 22.61 9.60
N ASP A 49 1.48 23.27 10.77
CA ASP A 49 0.32 23.20 11.65
C ASP A 49 -0.89 23.87 10.99
N ALA A 50 -0.69 25.02 10.32
CA ALA A 50 -1.76 25.69 9.58
C ALA A 50 -2.25 24.86 8.38
N LEU A 51 -1.36 24.19 7.66
CA LEU A 51 -1.73 23.22 6.61
C LEU A 51 -2.53 22.03 7.18
N HIS A 52 -2.13 21.55 8.37
CA HIS A 52 -2.86 20.47 9.04
C HIS A 52 -4.28 20.91 9.42
N VAL A 53 -4.45 22.11 9.99
CA VAL A 53 -5.77 22.69 10.32
C VAL A 53 -6.63 22.74 9.07
N VAL A 54 -6.15 23.30 7.97
CA VAL A 54 -6.90 23.37 6.70
C VAL A 54 -7.27 21.98 6.19
N ALA A 55 -6.37 20.99 6.27
CA ALA A 55 -6.68 19.63 5.87
C ALA A 55 -7.82 19.02 6.69
N ARG A 56 -7.79 19.22 8.01
CA ARG A 56 -8.84 18.74 8.95
C ARG A 56 -10.20 19.39 8.67
N GLU A 57 -10.23 20.68 8.38
CA GLU A 57 -11.46 21.39 8.01
C GLU A 57 -12.10 20.85 6.72
N HIS A 58 -11.28 20.30 5.81
CA HIS A 58 -11.74 19.61 4.60
C HIS A 58 -11.97 18.10 4.80
N GLY A 59 -11.96 17.61 6.05
CA GLY A 59 -12.27 16.21 6.40
C GLY A 59 -11.12 15.23 6.19
N TYR A 60 -9.90 15.71 5.98
CA TYR A 60 -8.72 14.86 5.83
C TYR A 60 -7.91 14.79 7.13
N ALA A 61 -7.41 13.61 7.48
CA ALA A 61 -6.63 13.41 8.70
C ALA A 61 -5.30 14.20 8.72
N SER A 62 -4.76 14.56 7.56
CA SER A 62 -3.51 15.33 7.45
C SER A 62 -3.37 16.02 6.08
N TRP A 63 -2.47 17.03 6.02
CA TRP A 63 -2.14 17.69 4.75
C TRP A 63 -1.58 16.74 3.67
N PRO A 64 -0.70 15.77 3.94
CA PRO A 64 -0.28 14.80 2.94
C PRO A 64 -1.44 14.01 2.32
N ARG A 65 -2.44 13.60 3.12
CA ARG A 65 -3.64 12.89 2.63
C ARG A 65 -4.49 13.79 1.71
N LEU A 66 -4.76 15.01 2.13
CA LEU A 66 -5.49 15.98 1.29
C LEU A 66 -4.73 16.27 -0.01
N LYS A 67 -3.42 16.50 0.09
CA LYS A 67 -2.56 16.76 -1.08
C LYS A 67 -2.63 15.59 -2.06
N LEU A 68 -2.45 14.35 -1.59
CA LEU A 68 -2.54 13.16 -2.43
C LEU A 68 -3.91 13.07 -3.10
N ALA A 69 -5.00 13.23 -2.35
CA ALA A 69 -6.34 13.16 -2.90
C ALA A 69 -6.58 14.16 -4.03
N VAL A 70 -6.10 15.40 -3.87
CA VAL A 70 -6.21 16.44 -4.91
C VAL A 70 -5.33 16.14 -6.12
N GLU A 71 -4.07 15.72 -5.92
CA GLU A 71 -3.14 15.39 -6.99
C GLU A 71 -3.60 14.19 -7.82
N GLN A 72 -4.23 13.21 -7.19
CA GLN A 72 -4.77 12.03 -7.87
C GLN A 72 -5.98 12.33 -8.77
N LEU A 73 -6.75 13.40 -8.48
CA LEU A 73 -7.91 13.79 -9.31
C LEU A 73 -7.53 14.16 -10.75
N GLY A 74 -6.29 14.62 -10.98
CA GLY A 74 -5.78 14.98 -12.31
C GLY A 74 -5.14 13.82 -13.08
N LEU A 75 -5.02 12.63 -12.47
CA LEU A 75 -4.36 11.48 -13.06
C LEU A 75 -5.37 10.51 -13.68
N ASP A 76 -4.96 9.84 -14.76
CA ASP A 76 -5.74 8.75 -15.32
C ASP A 76 -5.79 7.53 -14.37
N ARG A 77 -6.77 6.64 -14.60
CA ARG A 77 -6.99 5.47 -13.76
C ARG A 77 -5.78 4.54 -13.72
N ALA A 78 -5.09 4.36 -14.85
CA ALA A 78 -3.91 3.51 -14.93
C ALA A 78 -2.74 4.06 -14.08
N THR A 79 -2.54 5.37 -14.06
CA THR A 79 -1.52 6.01 -13.23
C THR A 79 -1.86 5.90 -11.74
N ARG A 80 -3.14 6.04 -11.36
CA ARG A 80 -3.60 5.81 -9.98
C ARG A 80 -3.42 4.35 -9.56
N ALA A 81 -3.72 3.39 -10.44
CA ALA A 81 -3.50 1.97 -10.21
C ALA A 81 -2.00 1.64 -9.98
N ARG A 82 -1.09 2.22 -10.77
CA ARG A 82 0.36 2.08 -10.54
C ARG A 82 0.79 2.68 -9.19
N THR A 83 0.21 3.81 -8.79
CA THR A 83 0.48 4.41 -7.47
C THR A 83 0.00 3.51 -6.35
N LEU A 84 -1.17 2.88 -6.48
CA LEU A 84 -1.70 1.92 -5.52
C LEU A 84 -0.79 0.68 -5.41
N MET A 85 -0.38 0.09 -6.54
CA MET A 85 0.53 -1.06 -6.55
C MET A 85 1.86 -0.72 -5.86
N ARG A 86 2.42 0.46 -6.14
CA ARG A 86 3.65 0.92 -5.49
C ARG A 86 3.46 1.11 -3.98
N ALA A 87 2.32 1.63 -3.55
CA ALA A 87 2.00 1.81 -2.14
C ALA A 87 1.89 0.47 -1.40
N LEU A 88 1.30 -0.54 -2.03
CA LEU A 88 1.23 -1.91 -1.50
C LEU A 88 2.62 -2.55 -1.37
N TYR A 89 3.48 -2.38 -2.39
CA TYR A 89 4.84 -2.88 -2.38
C TYR A 89 5.69 -2.24 -1.27
N PHE A 90 5.58 -0.92 -1.06
CA PHE A 90 6.37 -0.20 -0.04
C PHE A 90 5.70 -0.11 1.34
N GLY A 91 4.53 -0.73 1.54
CA GLY A 91 3.82 -0.70 2.82
C GLY A 91 3.30 0.69 3.21
N GLN A 92 2.96 1.52 2.23
CA GLN A 92 2.44 2.87 2.44
C GLN A 92 0.93 2.85 2.70
N ALA A 93 0.52 2.25 3.81
CA ALA A 93 -0.88 2.00 4.16
C ALA A 93 -1.80 3.22 3.99
N TRP A 94 -1.35 4.40 4.43
CA TRP A 94 -2.12 5.63 4.33
C TRP A 94 -2.39 6.07 2.86
N ILE A 95 -1.51 5.72 1.91
CA ILE A 95 -1.72 5.97 0.48
C ILE A 95 -2.78 5.00 -0.05
N VAL A 96 -2.66 3.72 0.33
CA VAL A 96 -3.64 2.68 -0.04
C VAL A 96 -5.03 3.11 0.41
N GLU A 97 -5.22 3.46 1.69
CA GLU A 97 -6.47 3.95 2.24
C GLU A 97 -7.01 5.15 1.47
N THR A 98 -6.16 6.18 1.26
CA THR A 98 -6.59 7.42 0.58
C THR A 98 -7.05 7.16 -0.86
N LEU A 99 -6.37 6.27 -1.59
CA LEU A 99 -6.73 5.93 -2.97
C LEU A 99 -8.03 5.12 -3.03
N LEU A 100 -8.21 4.13 -2.14
CA LEU A 100 -9.40 3.29 -2.08
C LEU A 100 -10.63 4.06 -1.56
N GLU A 101 -10.46 5.00 -0.62
CA GLU A 101 -11.53 5.91 -0.19
C GLU A 101 -11.99 6.84 -1.33
N ALA A 102 -11.07 7.24 -2.21
CA ALA A 102 -11.37 8.11 -3.34
C ALA A 102 -12.00 7.35 -4.53
N ASP A 103 -11.59 6.12 -4.77
CA ASP A 103 -12.01 5.25 -5.87
C ASP A 103 -12.00 3.79 -5.39
N PRO A 104 -13.11 3.31 -4.76
CA PRO A 104 -13.21 1.94 -4.25
C PRO A 104 -13.05 0.87 -5.35
N ASP A 105 -13.37 1.22 -6.59
CA ASP A 105 -13.29 0.33 -7.76
C ASP A 105 -11.91 0.38 -8.45
N LEU A 106 -10.97 1.17 -7.92
CA LEU A 106 -9.62 1.28 -8.49
C LEU A 106 -8.91 -0.08 -8.66
N PRO A 107 -9.08 -1.07 -7.76
CA PRO A 107 -8.50 -2.39 -7.93
C PRO A 107 -8.94 -3.14 -9.19
N ASP A 108 -10.08 -2.79 -9.79
CA ASP A 108 -10.55 -3.39 -11.06
C ASP A 108 -9.72 -2.97 -12.28
N ALA A 109 -8.84 -1.99 -12.12
CA ALA A 109 -7.96 -1.56 -13.20
C ALA A 109 -6.89 -2.60 -13.56
N ASP A 110 -6.54 -3.50 -12.62
CA ASP A 110 -5.51 -4.53 -12.82
C ASP A 110 -5.72 -5.70 -11.83
N PRO A 111 -5.87 -6.96 -12.29
CA PRO A 111 -5.99 -8.13 -11.43
C PRO A 111 -4.88 -8.25 -10.37
N ALA A 112 -3.67 -7.78 -10.68
CA ALA A 112 -2.55 -7.76 -9.75
C ALA A 112 -2.85 -6.95 -8.47
N LEU A 113 -3.68 -5.90 -8.56
CA LEU A 113 -4.11 -5.11 -7.40
C LEU A 113 -5.03 -5.90 -6.48
N ARG A 114 -5.98 -6.66 -7.04
CA ARG A 114 -6.87 -7.53 -6.26
C ARG A 114 -6.07 -8.59 -5.50
N ILE A 115 -5.06 -9.17 -6.17
CA ILE A 115 -4.14 -10.15 -5.55
C ILE A 115 -3.34 -9.50 -4.42
N ALA A 116 -2.73 -8.34 -4.67
CA ALA A 116 -1.90 -7.65 -3.69
C ALA A 116 -2.70 -7.06 -2.51
N LEU A 117 -4.01 -6.86 -2.67
CA LEU A 117 -4.95 -6.45 -1.62
C LEU A 117 -5.60 -7.64 -0.88
N PHE A 118 -5.26 -8.87 -1.27
CA PHE A 118 -5.81 -10.11 -0.69
C PHE A 118 -7.33 -10.26 -0.87
N ASP A 119 -7.88 -9.76 -1.98
CA ASP A 119 -9.29 -9.84 -2.31
C ASP A 119 -9.62 -11.23 -2.89
N ASP A 120 -9.74 -12.22 -2.02
CA ASP A 120 -10.04 -13.60 -2.41
C ASP A 120 -11.43 -13.75 -3.04
N ALA A 121 -12.39 -12.91 -2.65
CA ALA A 121 -13.72 -12.92 -3.24
C ALA A 121 -13.71 -12.58 -4.74
N ALA A 122 -12.77 -11.75 -5.20
CA ALA A 122 -12.58 -11.45 -6.61
C ALA A 122 -11.57 -12.39 -7.28
N VAL A 123 -10.49 -12.75 -6.60
CA VAL A 123 -9.37 -13.50 -7.19
C VAL A 123 -9.71 -14.97 -7.41
N LEU A 124 -10.41 -15.64 -6.47
CA LEU A 124 -10.70 -17.07 -6.61
C LEU A 124 -11.62 -17.36 -7.81
N PRO A 125 -12.76 -16.67 -8.02
CA PRO A 125 -13.56 -16.86 -9.23
C PRO A 125 -12.82 -16.51 -10.53
N TRP A 126 -11.93 -15.49 -10.49
CA TRP A 126 -11.11 -15.12 -11.62
C TRP A 126 -10.12 -16.25 -12.03
N LEU A 127 -9.52 -16.94 -11.04
CA LEU A 127 -8.68 -18.12 -11.27
C LEU A 127 -9.49 -19.34 -11.71
N GLU A 128 -10.70 -19.54 -11.19
CA GLU A 128 -11.59 -20.63 -11.56
C GLU A 128 -12.06 -20.53 -13.01
N SER A 129 -12.31 -19.30 -13.48
CA SER A 129 -12.73 -19.06 -14.87
C SER A 129 -11.65 -19.38 -15.91
N ASP A 130 -10.37 -19.33 -15.52
CA ASP A 130 -9.22 -19.67 -16.34
C ASP A 130 -8.01 -20.04 -15.45
N PRO A 131 -7.78 -21.33 -15.16
CA PRO A 131 -6.67 -21.79 -14.33
C PRO A 131 -5.28 -21.38 -14.82
N GLY A 132 -5.10 -21.17 -16.13
CA GLY A 132 -3.82 -20.72 -16.70
C GLY A 132 -3.36 -19.36 -16.19
N ARG A 133 -4.27 -18.57 -15.67
CA ARG A 133 -3.96 -17.27 -15.05
C ARG A 133 -3.07 -17.37 -13.81
N ALA A 134 -3.05 -18.52 -13.13
CA ALA A 134 -2.22 -18.72 -11.95
C ALA A 134 -0.71 -18.59 -12.25
N THR A 135 -0.30 -18.90 -13.48
CA THR A 135 1.09 -18.86 -13.93
C THR A 135 1.35 -17.76 -14.96
N ALA A 136 0.31 -17.16 -15.53
CA ALA A 136 0.45 -16.11 -16.51
C ALA A 136 0.99 -14.80 -15.87
N PRO A 137 2.02 -14.17 -16.45
CA PRO A 137 2.58 -12.96 -15.88
C PRO A 137 1.60 -11.78 -15.98
N LEU A 138 1.47 -11.03 -14.90
CA LEU A 138 0.79 -9.76 -14.82
C LEU A 138 1.86 -8.64 -14.83
N GLY A 139 2.19 -8.14 -16.00
CA GLY A 139 3.34 -7.26 -16.19
C GLY A 139 4.66 -8.00 -16.01
N ARG A 140 5.48 -7.58 -15.04
CA ARG A 140 6.80 -8.17 -14.79
C ARG A 140 6.83 -9.27 -13.72
N ARG A 141 5.70 -9.58 -13.12
CA ARG A 141 5.56 -10.53 -12.01
C ARG A 141 4.43 -11.52 -12.28
N SER A 142 4.57 -12.73 -11.77
CA SER A 142 3.44 -13.66 -11.70
C SER A 142 2.45 -13.24 -10.61
N PRO A 143 1.24 -13.80 -10.59
CA PRO A 143 0.28 -13.62 -9.51
C PRO A 143 0.88 -13.91 -8.12
N LEU A 144 1.66 -15.00 -7.99
CA LEU A 144 2.32 -15.36 -6.73
C LEU A 144 3.31 -14.30 -6.26
N LEU A 145 4.08 -13.70 -7.16
CA LEU A 145 5.01 -12.62 -6.85
C LEU A 145 4.28 -11.33 -6.45
N HIS A 146 3.14 -11.01 -7.05
CA HIS A 146 2.34 -9.86 -6.60
C HIS A 146 1.82 -10.06 -5.17
N LEU A 147 1.43 -11.28 -4.81
CA LEU A 147 1.02 -11.64 -3.47
C LEU A 147 2.19 -11.57 -2.48
N ALA A 148 3.32 -12.20 -2.81
CA ALA A 148 4.48 -12.33 -1.93
C ALA A 148 5.17 -10.99 -1.62
N PHE A 149 5.16 -10.05 -2.57
CA PHE A 149 5.75 -8.73 -2.40
C PHE A 149 4.77 -7.67 -1.90
N SER A 150 3.54 -8.05 -1.53
CA SER A 150 2.59 -7.11 -0.92
C SER A 150 2.83 -6.99 0.57
N ARG A 151 3.07 -5.76 1.03
CA ARG A 151 3.17 -5.43 2.47
C ARG A 151 1.81 -5.09 3.09
N HIS A 152 0.72 -5.48 2.42
CA HIS A 152 -0.63 -5.15 2.86
C HIS A 152 -1.01 -5.81 4.19
N LEU A 153 -0.49 -7.01 4.49
CA LEU A 153 -0.81 -7.75 5.71
C LEU A 153 -0.50 -6.95 6.98
N ALA A 154 0.59 -6.19 7.00
CA ALA A 154 0.95 -5.34 8.14
C ALA A 154 -0.12 -4.27 8.46
N ALA A 155 -0.84 -3.78 7.43
CA ALA A 155 -1.91 -2.79 7.57
C ALA A 155 -3.30 -3.43 7.75
N ALA A 156 -3.49 -4.66 7.27
CA ALA A 156 -4.75 -5.41 7.30
C ALA A 156 -4.54 -6.84 7.80
N PRO A 157 -4.21 -7.05 9.08
CA PRO A 157 -3.90 -8.39 9.63
C PRO A 157 -5.05 -9.39 9.48
N THR A 158 -6.29 -8.92 9.45
CA THR A 158 -7.49 -9.76 9.24
C THR A 158 -7.55 -10.38 7.84
N GLY A 159 -6.74 -9.90 6.90
CA GLY A 159 -6.62 -10.43 5.55
C GLY A 159 -5.78 -11.71 5.43
N GLU A 160 -5.14 -12.19 6.50
CA GLU A 160 -4.26 -13.38 6.47
C GLU A 160 -4.95 -14.60 5.87
N GLY A 161 -6.17 -14.92 6.31
CA GLY A 161 -6.91 -16.07 5.80
C GLY A 161 -7.24 -15.95 4.30
N ALA A 162 -7.61 -14.77 3.83
CA ALA A 162 -7.87 -14.50 2.41
C ALA A 162 -6.58 -14.63 1.58
N MET A 163 -5.49 -14.06 2.07
CA MET A 163 -4.16 -14.14 1.46
C MET A 163 -3.70 -15.59 1.31
N LEU A 164 -3.85 -16.41 2.36
CA LEU A 164 -3.46 -17.83 2.31
C LEU A 164 -4.34 -18.62 1.33
N ARG A 165 -5.67 -18.39 1.28
CA ARG A 165 -6.54 -19.04 0.28
C ARG A 165 -6.12 -18.71 -1.15
N ILE A 166 -5.74 -17.46 -1.44
CA ILE A 166 -5.22 -17.07 -2.76
C ILE A 166 -3.90 -17.81 -3.04
N ALA A 167 -2.96 -17.82 -2.08
CA ALA A 167 -1.67 -18.48 -2.24
C ALA A 167 -1.81 -19.97 -2.50
N GLU A 168 -2.63 -20.67 -1.70
CA GLU A 168 -2.92 -22.10 -1.86
C GLU A 168 -3.51 -22.38 -3.25
N ARG A 169 -4.49 -21.57 -3.67
CA ARG A 169 -5.12 -21.77 -4.98
C ARG A 169 -4.14 -21.53 -6.14
N LEU A 170 -3.28 -20.52 -6.06
CA LEU A 170 -2.23 -20.28 -7.06
C LEU A 170 -1.27 -21.48 -7.15
N LEU A 171 -0.80 -21.99 -6.02
CA LEU A 171 0.12 -23.13 -5.95
C LEU A 171 -0.54 -24.42 -6.43
N ASP A 172 -1.81 -24.68 -6.10
CA ASP A 172 -2.58 -25.82 -6.57
C ASP A 172 -2.81 -25.80 -8.08
N LEU A 173 -2.85 -24.62 -8.68
CA LEU A 173 -2.95 -24.41 -10.12
C LEU A 173 -1.59 -24.36 -10.84
N GLY A 174 -0.49 -24.67 -10.13
CA GLY A 174 0.83 -24.85 -10.72
C GLY A 174 1.73 -23.62 -10.66
N ALA A 175 1.40 -22.59 -9.87
CA ALA A 175 2.35 -21.52 -9.60
C ALA A 175 3.62 -22.10 -8.95
N ASN A 176 4.80 -21.65 -9.41
CA ASN A 176 6.07 -22.13 -8.91
C ASN A 176 6.41 -21.44 -7.57
N PRO A 177 6.56 -22.17 -6.43
CA PRO A 177 6.96 -21.57 -5.17
C PRO A 177 8.37 -20.93 -5.20
N ASN A 178 9.20 -21.32 -6.19
CA ASN A 178 10.53 -20.76 -6.46
C ASN A 178 10.51 -19.68 -7.56
N ASP A 179 9.35 -19.13 -7.88
CA ASP A 179 9.26 -18.06 -8.87
C ASP A 179 10.01 -16.80 -8.40
N ALA A 180 10.63 -16.10 -9.35
CA ALA A 180 11.44 -14.93 -9.06
C ALA A 180 11.36 -13.91 -10.21
N PHE A 181 11.50 -12.63 -9.89
CA PHE A 181 11.56 -11.58 -10.90
C PHE A 181 12.84 -10.75 -10.78
N ALA A 182 13.27 -10.15 -11.90
CA ALA A 182 14.35 -9.17 -11.91
C ALA A 182 13.78 -7.78 -11.62
N PRO A 183 14.21 -7.07 -10.55
CA PRO A 183 13.79 -5.69 -10.28
C PRO A 183 14.28 -4.75 -11.39
N ASP A 184 15.48 -4.96 -11.88
CA ASP A 184 16.03 -4.32 -13.07
C ASP A 184 16.33 -5.37 -14.15
N PRO A 185 15.85 -5.20 -15.40
CA PRO A 185 16.14 -6.14 -16.49
C PRO A 185 17.64 -6.24 -16.86
N SER A 186 18.42 -5.22 -16.54
CA SER A 186 19.88 -5.18 -16.78
C SER A 186 20.69 -5.86 -15.68
N ASP A 187 20.06 -6.21 -14.54
CA ASP A 187 20.69 -6.88 -13.41
C ASP A 187 20.43 -8.38 -13.47
N ALA A 188 21.44 -9.16 -13.08
CA ALA A 188 21.32 -10.60 -12.89
C ALA A 188 20.53 -10.99 -11.63
N THR A 189 20.36 -10.05 -10.70
CA THR A 189 19.63 -10.25 -9.43
C THR A 189 18.21 -10.73 -9.67
N ARG A 190 17.83 -11.79 -9.00
CA ARG A 190 16.50 -12.36 -9.01
C ARG A 190 15.93 -12.34 -7.61
N LEU A 191 14.76 -11.75 -7.45
CA LEU A 191 14.08 -11.68 -6.16
C LEU A 191 12.99 -12.76 -6.08
N PRO A 192 13.22 -13.84 -5.28
CA PRO A 192 12.31 -14.97 -5.16
C PRO A 192 11.04 -14.63 -4.37
N ALA A 193 9.98 -15.42 -4.59
CA ALA A 193 8.73 -15.29 -3.82
C ALA A 193 8.97 -15.48 -2.31
N LEU A 194 9.87 -16.40 -1.92
CA LEU A 194 10.20 -16.63 -0.51
C LEU A 194 10.87 -15.40 0.12
N TYR A 195 11.82 -14.75 -0.56
CA TYR A 195 12.37 -13.47 -0.13
C TYR A 195 11.28 -12.41 0.02
N GLY A 196 10.37 -12.33 -0.97
CA GLY A 196 9.23 -11.40 -0.93
C GLY A 196 8.39 -11.57 0.33
N ALA A 197 8.09 -12.81 0.69
CA ALA A 197 7.30 -13.14 1.86
C ALA A 197 8.08 -12.92 3.17
N VAL A 198 9.27 -13.55 3.32
CA VAL A 198 9.96 -13.60 4.62
C VAL A 198 10.66 -12.30 4.99
N ALA A 199 11.30 -11.63 4.02
CA ALA A 199 12.14 -10.48 4.30
C ALA A 199 11.53 -9.15 3.84
N HIS A 200 11.01 -9.08 2.60
CA HIS A 200 10.43 -7.84 2.09
C HIS A 200 9.12 -7.48 2.81
N ALA A 201 8.18 -8.42 2.92
CA ALA A 201 6.85 -8.17 3.47
C ALA A 201 6.70 -8.56 4.95
N ASP A 202 7.66 -9.27 5.51
CA ASP A 202 7.59 -9.86 6.88
C ASP A 202 6.30 -10.67 7.09
N ASN A 203 5.94 -11.45 6.07
CA ASN A 203 4.73 -12.25 5.99
C ASN A 203 5.06 -13.72 6.27
N LEU A 204 5.28 -14.05 7.54
CA LEU A 204 5.67 -15.40 7.97
C LEU A 204 4.61 -16.48 7.66
N PRO A 205 3.29 -16.23 7.74
CA PRO A 205 2.29 -17.22 7.31
C PRO A 205 2.48 -17.64 5.85
N LEU A 206 2.68 -16.69 4.94
CA LEU A 206 2.95 -16.98 3.53
C LEU A 206 4.29 -17.69 3.33
N ALA A 207 5.34 -17.24 4.01
CA ALA A 207 6.66 -17.88 3.94
C ALA A 207 6.60 -19.37 4.36
N ARG A 208 5.88 -19.68 5.44
CA ARG A 208 5.66 -21.09 5.88
C ARG A 208 4.93 -21.91 4.81
N LEU A 209 3.90 -21.33 4.18
CA LEU A 209 3.18 -22.01 3.11
C LEU A 209 4.09 -22.27 1.90
N LEU A 210 4.87 -21.29 1.48
CA LEU A 210 5.83 -21.44 0.36
C LEU A 210 6.84 -22.54 0.62
N LEU A 211 7.45 -22.57 1.83
CA LEU A 211 8.37 -23.65 2.23
C LEU A 211 7.70 -25.01 2.24
N ALA A 212 6.48 -25.12 2.78
CA ALA A 212 5.71 -26.37 2.78
C ALA A 212 5.34 -26.84 1.36
N ARG A 213 5.33 -25.94 0.38
CA ARG A 213 5.08 -26.21 -1.03
C ARG A 213 6.37 -26.31 -1.88
N GLY A 214 7.54 -26.38 -1.25
CA GLY A 214 8.83 -26.65 -1.90
C GLY A 214 9.61 -25.42 -2.34
N ALA A 215 9.38 -24.25 -1.72
CA ALA A 215 10.31 -23.14 -1.88
C ALA A 215 11.69 -23.50 -1.29
N ASP A 216 12.74 -23.16 -2.00
CA ASP A 216 14.13 -23.40 -1.57
C ASP A 216 14.59 -22.27 -0.62
N PRO A 217 14.90 -22.58 0.66
CA PRO A 217 15.41 -21.56 1.58
C PRO A 217 16.82 -21.09 1.21
N ASN A 218 17.54 -21.82 0.34
CA ASN A 218 18.87 -21.46 -0.14
C ASN A 218 18.82 -20.73 -1.50
N ASP A 219 17.84 -19.87 -1.68
CA ASP A 219 17.60 -19.12 -2.91
C ASP A 219 18.57 -17.94 -3.16
N GLY A 220 19.52 -17.73 -2.24
CA GLY A 220 20.54 -16.68 -2.32
C GLY A 220 20.13 -15.33 -1.74
N GLU A 221 18.83 -15.07 -1.51
CA GLU A 221 18.30 -13.78 -1.08
C GLU A 221 17.59 -13.87 0.29
N SER A 222 16.77 -14.90 0.48
CA SER A 222 15.87 -15.00 1.63
C SER A 222 16.60 -15.00 2.97
N LEU A 223 17.63 -15.85 3.11
CA LEU A 223 18.38 -15.99 4.37
C LEU A 223 19.16 -14.70 4.69
N TYR A 224 19.84 -14.14 3.69
CA TYR A 224 20.61 -12.92 3.86
C TYR A 224 19.73 -11.76 4.37
N HIS A 225 18.64 -11.48 3.67
CA HIS A 225 17.79 -10.35 4.02
C HIS A 225 16.92 -10.59 5.26
N ALA A 226 16.66 -11.85 5.66
CA ALA A 226 16.03 -12.14 6.94
C ALA A 226 16.89 -11.69 8.14
N THR A 227 18.21 -11.57 7.97
CA THR A 227 19.13 -11.06 9.00
C THR A 227 19.03 -9.54 9.19
N GLU A 228 18.48 -8.81 8.23
CA GLU A 228 18.30 -7.34 8.29
C GLU A 228 17.04 -6.92 9.05
N LEU A 229 16.14 -7.87 9.33
CA LEU A 229 14.93 -7.58 10.09
C LEU A 229 15.25 -7.34 11.59
N PRO A 230 14.43 -6.52 12.29
CA PRO A 230 14.65 -6.20 13.71
C PRO A 230 14.35 -7.39 14.66
N HIS A 231 13.95 -8.54 14.13
CA HIS A 231 13.63 -9.78 14.85
C HIS A 231 14.11 -11.01 14.10
N ALA A 232 14.22 -12.14 14.78
CA ALA A 232 14.82 -13.36 14.22
C ALA A 232 13.78 -14.39 13.71
N ASP A 233 12.50 -14.03 13.59
CA ASP A 233 11.46 -15.04 13.31
C ASP A 233 11.54 -15.57 11.88
N GLY A 234 11.83 -14.71 10.91
CA GLY A 234 12.12 -15.12 9.53
C GLY A 234 13.37 -16.00 9.45
N LEU A 235 14.43 -15.63 10.16
CA LEU A 235 15.66 -16.40 10.21
C LEU A 235 15.44 -17.80 10.82
N ARG A 236 14.70 -17.90 11.94
CA ARG A 236 14.36 -19.18 12.56
C ARG A 236 13.50 -20.09 11.69
N LEU A 237 12.71 -19.47 10.80
CA LEU A 237 11.86 -20.21 9.87
C LEU A 237 12.71 -20.84 8.74
N LEU A 238 13.80 -20.20 8.33
CA LEU A 238 14.64 -20.64 7.21
C LEU A 238 15.74 -21.64 7.63
N LEU A 239 16.06 -21.71 8.92
CA LEU A 239 17.08 -22.62 9.51
C LEU A 239 16.45 -23.87 10.08
#